data_2d4007779cf318e1eef6d10cd65d82f5
#
_entry.id   2d4007779cf318e1eef6d10cd65d82f5
#
_cell.length_a   1.000
_cell.length_b   1.000
_cell.length_c   1.000
_cell.angle_alpha   90.00
_cell.angle_beta   90.00
_cell.angle_gamma   90.00
#
_symmetry.space_group_name_H-M   'P 1'
#
loop_
_entity.id
_entity.type
_entity.pdbx_description
1 polymer ?
#
loop_
_entity_poly.entity_id
_entity_poly.type
_entity_poly.pdbx_seq_one_letter_code
_entity_poly.pdbx_strand_id
1 'polypeptide(L)'
;MNTQKLPMLIGFNLILAVADVILLSRGITSFSSTVRLIIIIASVIVFFVGNYFILSSAYKKPVVKDKANADYDDFEEALKGWKGMNTPYNRQIDQALRQLNQFNTRKEKLRALSDDNTFDSAIDEVQANMFSNFNRIINRLLIFDKNDNNDITRNGNYINKLLVTNEQYLDVFRKFIDEIAMIGDSSEGSTTLSLQTITESLREIRTNGETDKFDDING
;
A
#
# COMPACT_ATOMS: atom_id res chain seq x y z
N MET A 1 -10.62 -3.68 12.52
CA MET A 1 -11.04 -2.26 12.51
C MET A 1 -9.81 -1.41 12.27
N ASN A 2 -9.85 -0.53 11.29
CA ASN A 2 -8.73 0.37 11.02
C ASN A 2 -8.59 1.38 12.17
N THR A 3 -7.51 1.30 12.95
CA THR A 3 -7.27 2.15 14.13
C THR A 3 -7.16 3.63 13.79
N GLN A 4 -6.83 3.97 12.54
CA GLN A 4 -6.77 5.37 12.06
C GLN A 4 -8.16 6.04 11.99
N LYS A 5 -9.25 5.26 11.92
CA LYS A 5 -10.62 5.79 11.89
C LYS A 5 -11.20 6.03 13.29
N LEU A 6 -10.56 5.54 14.35
CA LEU A 6 -11.02 5.75 15.72
C LEU A 6 -11.02 7.24 16.12
N PRO A 7 -9.96 8.03 15.86
CA PRO A 7 -9.97 9.47 16.11
C PRO A 7 -11.08 10.21 15.35
N MET A 8 -11.35 9.80 14.10
CA MET A 8 -12.41 10.39 13.29
C MET A 8 -13.79 10.12 13.88
N LEU A 9 -14.03 8.90 14.38
CA LEU A 9 -15.28 8.54 15.05
C LEU A 9 -15.49 9.35 16.34
N ILE A 10 -14.44 9.47 17.16
CA ILE A 10 -14.47 10.26 18.40
C ILE A 10 -14.70 11.73 18.09
N GLY A 11 -13.97 12.30 17.11
CA GLY A 11 -14.11 13.70 16.72
C GLY A 11 -15.51 14.02 16.21
N PHE A 12 -16.09 13.16 15.35
CA PHE A 12 -17.44 13.33 14.83
C PHE A 12 -18.48 13.33 15.97
N ASN A 13 -18.41 12.37 16.89
CA ASN A 13 -19.34 12.29 18.01
C ASN A 13 -19.18 13.46 18.99
N LEU A 14 -17.96 13.96 19.19
CA LEU A 14 -17.70 15.14 20.02
C LEU A 14 -18.33 16.40 19.41
N ILE A 15 -18.17 16.61 18.09
CA ILE A 15 -18.77 17.74 17.38
C ILE A 15 -20.29 17.70 17.48
N LEU A 16 -20.90 16.53 17.28
CA LEU A 16 -22.36 16.38 17.44
C LEU A 16 -22.82 16.67 18.84
N ALA A 17 -22.13 16.16 19.87
CA ALA A 17 -22.49 16.43 21.27
C ALA A 17 -22.42 17.95 21.60
N VAL A 18 -21.38 18.63 21.11
CA VAL A 18 -21.25 20.09 21.29
C VAL A 18 -22.39 20.85 20.57
N ALA A 19 -22.71 20.43 19.33
CA ALA A 19 -23.82 21.03 18.58
C ALA A 19 -25.17 20.85 19.29
N ASP A 20 -25.44 19.64 19.81
CA ASP A 20 -26.66 19.35 20.57
C ASP A 20 -26.75 20.18 21.86
N VAL A 21 -25.64 20.35 22.60
CA VAL A 21 -25.60 21.20 23.81
C VAL A 21 -25.88 22.67 23.46
N ILE A 22 -25.33 23.21 22.37
CA ILE A 22 -25.57 24.57 21.91
C ILE A 22 -27.04 24.76 21.52
N LEU A 23 -27.60 23.81 20.76
CA LEU A 23 -29.00 23.82 20.36
C LEU A 23 -29.93 23.78 21.58
N LEU A 24 -29.66 22.92 22.56
CA LEU A 24 -30.43 22.79 23.78
C LEU A 24 -30.33 24.06 24.67
N SER A 25 -29.14 24.66 24.76
CA SER A 25 -28.91 25.81 25.68
C SER A 25 -29.43 27.16 25.13
N ARG A 26 -29.41 27.36 23.80
CA ARG A 26 -29.68 28.69 23.20
C ARG A 26 -30.91 28.78 22.31
N GLY A 27 -31.43 27.68 21.77
CA GLY A 27 -32.39 27.78 20.66
C GLY A 27 -33.71 27.04 20.84
N ILE A 28 -33.70 25.87 21.44
CA ILE A 28 -34.86 24.97 21.41
C ILE A 28 -36.00 25.46 22.29
N THR A 29 -35.72 26.25 23.34
CA THR A 29 -36.75 26.76 24.23
C THR A 29 -37.70 27.77 23.57
N SER A 30 -37.26 28.44 22.51
CA SER A 30 -38.05 29.42 21.75
C SER A 30 -38.93 28.80 20.66
N PHE A 31 -38.76 27.53 20.33
CA PHE A 31 -39.52 26.84 19.26
C PHE A 31 -40.73 26.08 19.79
N SER A 32 -41.72 25.86 18.92
CA SER A 32 -42.88 25.04 19.26
C SER A 32 -42.47 23.57 19.52
N SER A 33 -43.27 22.83 20.29
CA SER A 33 -43.05 21.44 20.63
C SER A 33 -42.78 20.57 19.38
N THR A 34 -43.48 20.83 18.28
CA THR A 34 -43.34 20.10 17.01
C THR A 34 -41.97 20.33 16.40
N VAL A 35 -41.49 21.59 16.36
CA VAL A 35 -40.15 21.90 15.81
C VAL A 35 -39.04 21.29 16.66
N ARG A 36 -39.20 21.30 17.98
CA ARG A 36 -38.24 20.63 18.88
C ARG A 36 -38.13 19.12 18.57
N LEU A 37 -39.26 18.45 18.39
CA LEU A 37 -39.30 17.04 18.08
C LEU A 37 -38.60 16.73 16.74
N ILE A 38 -38.84 17.58 15.74
CA ILE A 38 -38.18 17.42 14.42
C ILE A 38 -36.65 17.57 14.55
N ILE A 39 -36.17 18.54 15.29
CA ILE A 39 -34.73 18.76 15.50
C ILE A 39 -34.09 17.56 16.22
N ILE A 40 -34.72 17.01 17.25
CA ILE A 40 -34.23 15.84 17.97
C ILE A 40 -34.16 14.60 17.02
N ILE A 41 -35.22 14.37 16.26
CA ILE A 41 -35.24 13.24 15.30
C ILE A 41 -34.13 13.43 14.25
N ALA A 42 -33.93 14.62 13.70
CA ALA A 42 -32.89 14.91 12.73
C ALA A 42 -31.49 14.66 13.32
N SER A 43 -31.22 15.10 14.56
CA SER A 43 -29.94 14.86 15.23
C SER A 43 -29.66 13.37 15.40
N VAL A 44 -30.67 12.60 15.85
CA VAL A 44 -30.56 11.13 15.96
C VAL A 44 -30.24 10.47 14.62
N ILE A 45 -30.91 10.89 13.55
CA ILE A 45 -30.65 10.36 12.19
C ILE A 45 -29.21 10.67 11.78
N VAL A 46 -28.76 11.91 11.93
CA VAL A 46 -27.37 12.32 11.61
C VAL A 46 -26.35 11.50 12.41
N PHE A 47 -26.61 11.27 13.70
CA PHE A 47 -25.77 10.43 14.55
C PHE A 47 -25.65 9.00 13.98
N PHE A 48 -26.75 8.32 13.71
CA PHE A 48 -26.72 6.95 13.23
C PHE A 48 -26.13 6.83 11.83
N VAL A 49 -26.53 7.70 10.92
CA VAL A 49 -26.06 7.69 9.52
C VAL A 49 -24.56 8.01 9.47
N GLY A 50 -24.10 9.05 10.18
CA GLY A 50 -22.70 9.42 10.22
C GLY A 50 -21.82 8.32 10.82
N ASN A 51 -22.20 7.75 11.95
CA ASN A 51 -21.48 6.62 12.55
C ASN A 51 -21.50 5.39 11.64
N TYR A 52 -22.61 5.09 10.97
CA TYR A 52 -22.67 3.99 10.00
C TYR A 52 -21.66 4.16 8.85
N PHE A 53 -21.58 5.37 8.26
CA PHE A 53 -20.61 5.63 7.18
C PHE A 53 -19.16 5.52 7.65
N ILE A 54 -18.83 6.07 8.82
CA ILE A 54 -17.48 5.97 9.38
C ILE A 54 -17.11 4.51 9.67
N LEU A 55 -18.02 3.77 10.33
CA LEU A 55 -17.79 2.36 10.64
C LEU A 55 -17.71 1.50 9.37
N SER A 56 -18.62 1.66 8.41
CA SER A 56 -18.61 0.89 7.17
C SER A 56 -17.31 1.09 6.40
N SER A 57 -16.78 2.33 6.38
CA SER A 57 -15.49 2.62 5.75
C SER A 57 -14.30 2.03 6.51
N ALA A 58 -14.41 1.87 7.84
CA ALA A 58 -13.36 1.29 8.69
C ALA A 58 -13.22 -0.24 8.51
N TYR A 59 -14.23 -0.91 7.99
CA TYR A 59 -14.22 -2.36 7.74
C TYR A 59 -13.90 -2.73 6.29
N LYS A 60 -13.80 -1.77 5.37
CA LYS A 60 -13.40 -2.06 3.99
C LYS A 60 -11.93 -2.50 3.97
N LYS A 61 -11.69 -3.68 3.39
CA LYS A 61 -10.32 -4.15 3.17
C LYS A 61 -9.65 -3.29 2.10
N PRO A 62 -8.42 -2.80 2.35
CA PRO A 62 -7.68 -2.02 1.36
C PRO A 62 -7.34 -2.87 0.15
N VAL A 63 -7.61 -2.36 -1.04
CA VAL A 63 -7.31 -3.01 -2.32
C VAL A 63 -6.76 -1.97 -3.29
N VAL A 64 -5.88 -2.40 -4.18
CA VAL A 64 -5.50 -1.59 -5.34
C VAL A 64 -6.64 -1.65 -6.35
N LYS A 65 -7.27 -0.52 -6.64
CA LYS A 65 -8.49 -0.45 -7.43
C LYS A 65 -8.27 -0.73 -8.91
N ASP A 66 -7.25 -0.13 -9.48
CA ASP A 66 -6.84 -0.35 -10.87
C ASP A 66 -5.45 -1.00 -10.88
N LYS A 67 -5.42 -2.33 -10.99
CA LYS A 67 -4.18 -3.11 -10.95
C LYS A 67 -3.30 -2.92 -12.18
N ALA A 68 -3.89 -2.51 -13.29
CA ALA A 68 -3.17 -2.34 -14.55
C ALA A 68 -2.40 -1.01 -14.60
N ASN A 69 -2.97 0.03 -13.98
CA ASN A 69 -2.41 1.38 -13.96
C ASN A 69 -2.01 1.83 -12.54
N ALA A 70 -1.86 0.89 -11.61
CA ALA A 70 -1.50 1.19 -10.23
C ALA A 70 -0.09 1.80 -10.16
N ASP A 71 0.01 2.91 -9.46
CA ASP A 71 1.27 3.60 -9.21
C ASP A 71 1.79 3.36 -7.77
N TYR A 72 2.84 4.10 -7.43
CA TYR A 72 3.45 4.07 -6.10
C TYR A 72 2.43 4.38 -4.99
N ASP A 73 1.64 5.43 -5.19
CA ASP A 73 0.72 5.95 -4.16
C ASP A 73 -0.42 4.96 -3.88
N ASP A 74 -0.92 4.27 -4.91
CA ASP A 74 -1.93 3.23 -4.79
C ASP A 74 -1.46 2.06 -3.92
N PHE A 75 -0.22 1.59 -4.14
CA PHE A 75 0.37 0.52 -3.32
C PHE A 75 0.68 0.98 -1.91
N GLU A 76 1.18 2.20 -1.74
CA GLU A 76 1.46 2.78 -0.44
C GLU A 76 0.18 2.91 0.39
N GLU A 77 -0.89 3.45 -0.20
CA GLU A 77 -2.20 3.59 0.47
C GLU A 77 -2.76 2.22 0.89
N ALA A 78 -2.74 1.25 -0.03
CA ALA A 78 -3.23 -0.09 0.25
C ALA A 78 -2.45 -0.77 1.39
N LEU A 79 -1.12 -0.74 1.36
CA LEU A 79 -0.27 -1.33 2.40
C LEU A 79 -0.43 -0.61 3.75
N LYS A 80 -0.49 0.73 3.78
CA LYS A 80 -0.77 1.50 5.00
C LYS A 80 -2.15 1.16 5.57
N GLY A 81 -3.14 0.97 4.72
CA GLY A 81 -4.47 0.55 5.11
C GLY A 81 -4.46 -0.83 5.80
N TRP A 82 -3.71 -1.78 5.27
CA TRP A 82 -3.54 -3.10 5.88
C TRP A 82 -2.80 -3.06 7.22
N LYS A 83 -1.75 -2.25 7.33
CA LYS A 83 -1.05 -2.03 8.60
C LYS A 83 -2.00 -1.53 9.69
N GLY A 84 -2.93 -0.64 9.35
CA GLY A 84 -3.96 -0.13 10.27
C GLY A 84 -4.99 -1.19 10.73
N MET A 85 -5.08 -2.35 10.07
CA MET A 85 -6.04 -3.42 10.38
C MET A 85 -5.56 -4.43 11.42
N ASN A 86 -4.34 -4.29 11.97
CA ASN A 86 -3.75 -5.19 12.95
C ASN A 86 -3.79 -6.66 12.49
N THR A 87 -3.10 -6.94 11.38
CA THR A 87 -2.96 -8.28 10.80
C THR A 87 -1.79 -9.03 11.44
N PRO A 88 -1.71 -10.38 11.36
CA PRO A 88 -0.53 -11.12 11.78
C PRO A 88 0.72 -10.80 10.93
N TYR A 89 0.56 -10.09 9.81
CA TYR A 89 1.61 -9.78 8.84
C TYR A 89 2.14 -8.34 8.95
N ASN A 90 1.92 -7.63 10.05
CA ASN A 90 2.35 -6.24 10.20
C ASN A 90 3.85 -6.02 9.93
N ARG A 91 4.70 -6.99 10.33
CA ARG A 91 6.15 -6.95 10.04
C ARG A 91 6.45 -7.02 8.54
N GLN A 92 5.76 -7.90 7.82
CA GLN A 92 5.88 -8.05 6.37
C GLN A 92 5.37 -6.82 5.63
N ILE A 93 4.26 -6.25 6.08
CA ILE A 93 3.71 -5.00 5.53
C ILE A 93 4.69 -3.84 5.72
N ASP A 94 5.31 -3.73 6.89
CA ASP A 94 6.34 -2.72 7.13
C ASP A 94 7.57 -2.92 6.23
N GLN A 95 7.95 -4.17 5.96
CA GLN A 95 9.03 -4.46 5.01
C GLN A 95 8.62 -4.10 3.58
N ALA A 96 7.40 -4.43 3.14
CA ALA A 96 6.88 -4.04 1.83
C ALA A 96 6.88 -2.52 1.64
N LEU A 97 6.42 -1.76 2.63
CA LEU A 97 6.45 -0.30 2.61
C LEU A 97 7.87 0.27 2.51
N ARG A 98 8.82 -0.30 3.24
CA ARG A 98 10.24 0.10 3.13
C ARG A 98 10.80 -0.17 1.74
N GLN A 99 10.53 -1.34 1.16
CA GLN A 99 11.00 -1.70 -0.18
C GLN A 99 10.38 -0.81 -1.26
N LEU A 100 9.09 -0.50 -1.15
CA LEU A 100 8.41 0.42 -2.03
C LEU A 100 9.04 1.83 -2.00
N ASN A 101 9.33 2.35 -0.81
CA ASN A 101 10.00 3.64 -0.64
C ASN A 101 11.45 3.62 -1.15
N GLN A 102 12.19 2.53 -0.92
CA GLN A 102 13.55 2.36 -1.43
C GLN A 102 13.57 2.35 -2.97
N PHE A 103 12.63 1.66 -3.59
CA PHE A 103 12.48 1.68 -5.05
C PHE A 103 12.25 3.11 -5.57
N ASN A 104 11.28 3.83 -5.00
CA ASN A 104 10.99 5.21 -5.44
C ASN A 104 12.20 6.13 -5.27
N THR A 105 12.89 6.06 -4.13
CA THR A 105 14.10 6.84 -3.88
C THR A 105 15.20 6.55 -4.90
N ARG A 106 15.40 5.29 -5.27
CA ARG A 106 16.40 4.86 -6.26
C ARG A 106 16.02 5.28 -7.67
N LYS A 107 14.74 5.16 -8.02
CA LYS A 107 14.20 5.65 -9.29
C LYS A 107 14.48 7.14 -9.47
N GLU A 108 14.20 7.96 -8.46
CA GLU A 108 14.48 9.40 -8.52
C GLU A 108 15.99 9.69 -8.63
N LYS A 109 16.84 8.93 -7.93
CA LYS A 109 18.30 9.06 -8.08
C LYS A 109 18.76 8.75 -9.49
N LEU A 110 18.26 7.66 -10.09
CA LEU A 110 18.66 7.28 -11.45
C LEU A 110 18.20 8.32 -12.47
N ARG A 111 17.00 8.85 -12.34
CA ARG A 111 16.52 9.94 -13.19
C ARG A 111 17.35 11.22 -13.05
N ALA A 112 17.89 11.50 -11.87
CA ALA A 112 18.76 12.64 -11.66
C ALA A 112 20.18 12.48 -12.25
N LEU A 113 20.58 11.23 -12.58
CA LEU A 113 21.88 10.94 -13.22
C LEU A 113 21.82 11.01 -14.76
N SER A 114 20.64 11.12 -15.35
CA SER A 114 20.44 11.16 -16.80
C SER A 114 19.41 12.23 -17.16
N ASP A 115 19.78 13.10 -18.09
CA ASP A 115 18.91 14.16 -18.59
C ASP A 115 17.90 13.66 -19.66
N ASP A 116 18.01 12.40 -20.06
CA ASP A 116 17.16 11.75 -21.07
C ASP A 116 16.49 10.47 -20.53
N ASN A 117 15.60 9.90 -21.31
CA ASN A 117 14.82 8.69 -20.97
C ASN A 117 15.63 7.38 -21.13
N THR A 118 16.95 7.44 -21.17
CA THR A 118 17.85 6.29 -21.46
C THR A 118 17.58 5.12 -20.51
N PHE A 119 17.23 5.41 -19.27
CA PHE A 119 17.06 4.36 -18.25
C PHE A 119 15.59 4.00 -17.94
N ASP A 120 14.63 4.62 -18.61
CA ASP A 120 13.21 4.39 -18.35
C ASP A 120 12.83 2.90 -18.53
N SER A 121 13.37 2.23 -19.53
CA SER A 121 13.11 0.80 -19.76
C SER A 121 13.55 -0.07 -18.58
N ALA A 122 14.72 0.20 -17.98
CA ALA A 122 15.21 -0.55 -16.82
C ALA A 122 14.38 -0.22 -15.57
N ILE A 123 13.99 1.05 -15.39
CA ILE A 123 13.09 1.49 -14.32
C ILE A 123 11.75 0.77 -14.43
N ASP A 124 11.16 0.76 -15.61
CA ASP A 124 9.85 0.17 -15.88
C ASP A 124 9.84 -1.34 -15.65
N GLU A 125 10.92 -2.04 -16.02
CA GLU A 125 11.04 -3.48 -15.79
C GLU A 125 11.12 -3.82 -14.30
N VAL A 126 11.95 -3.11 -13.53
CA VAL A 126 12.02 -3.29 -12.07
C VAL A 126 10.68 -2.93 -11.41
N GLN A 127 10.08 -1.82 -11.81
CA GLN A 127 8.79 -1.36 -11.31
C GLN A 127 7.69 -2.40 -11.55
N ALA A 128 7.56 -2.90 -12.78
CA ALA A 128 6.54 -3.88 -13.13
C ALA A 128 6.66 -5.16 -12.31
N ASN A 129 7.88 -5.67 -12.13
CA ASN A 129 8.13 -6.87 -11.34
C ASN A 129 7.83 -6.66 -9.85
N MET A 130 8.30 -5.57 -9.25
CA MET A 130 8.04 -5.25 -7.85
C MET A 130 6.55 -4.98 -7.58
N PHE A 131 5.88 -4.23 -8.45
CA PHE A 131 4.46 -3.93 -8.32
C PHE A 131 3.60 -5.19 -8.48
N SER A 132 3.98 -6.11 -9.37
CA SER A 132 3.37 -7.44 -9.45
C SER A 132 3.46 -8.18 -8.13
N ASN A 133 4.62 -8.18 -7.48
CA ASN A 133 4.81 -8.81 -6.19
C ASN A 133 4.01 -8.11 -5.07
N PHE A 134 3.96 -6.78 -5.00
CA PHE A 134 3.13 -6.06 -4.04
C PHE A 134 1.65 -6.37 -4.23
N ASN A 135 1.17 -6.45 -5.47
CA ASN A 135 -0.20 -6.85 -5.76
C ASN A 135 -0.51 -8.27 -5.26
N ARG A 136 0.43 -9.20 -5.44
CA ARG A 136 0.31 -10.58 -4.92
C ARG A 136 0.30 -10.61 -3.39
N ILE A 137 1.11 -9.78 -2.72
CA ILE A 137 1.09 -9.62 -1.27
C ILE A 137 -0.28 -9.13 -0.81
N ILE A 138 -0.82 -8.05 -1.41
CA ILE A 138 -2.13 -7.51 -1.07
C ILE A 138 -3.24 -8.54 -1.30
N ASN A 139 -3.17 -9.32 -2.40
CA ASN A 139 -4.13 -10.39 -2.65
C ASN A 139 -4.08 -11.48 -1.56
N ARG A 140 -2.89 -11.84 -1.05
CA ARG A 140 -2.76 -12.79 0.07
C ARG A 140 -3.34 -12.24 1.37
N LEU A 141 -3.13 -10.94 1.64
CA LEU A 141 -3.75 -10.27 2.78
C LEU A 141 -5.29 -10.22 2.69
N LEU A 142 -5.86 -10.26 1.48
CA LEU A 142 -7.31 -10.29 1.28
C LEU A 142 -7.95 -11.63 1.62
N ILE A 143 -7.28 -12.74 1.31
CA ILE A 143 -7.86 -14.09 1.31
C ILE A 143 -7.51 -14.95 2.53
N PHE A 144 -6.50 -14.57 3.36
CA PHE A 144 -6.10 -15.41 4.48
C PHE A 144 -7.20 -15.57 5.54
N ASP A 145 -7.30 -16.75 6.12
CA ASP A 145 -8.16 -17.00 7.28
C ASP A 145 -7.38 -16.73 8.58
N LYS A 146 -7.81 -15.71 9.31
CA LYS A 146 -7.19 -15.31 10.58
C LYS A 146 -7.41 -16.33 11.71
N ASN A 147 -8.34 -17.28 11.54
CA ASN A 147 -8.65 -18.30 12.54
C ASN A 147 -7.93 -19.63 12.27
N ASP A 148 -7.28 -19.78 11.12
CA ASP A 148 -6.48 -20.95 10.75
C ASP A 148 -4.98 -20.63 10.84
N ASN A 149 -4.31 -21.18 11.84
CA ASN A 149 -2.87 -20.99 12.06
C ASN A 149 -2.01 -21.55 10.90
N ASN A 150 -2.46 -22.62 10.25
CA ASN A 150 -1.75 -23.19 9.11
C ASN A 150 -1.85 -22.25 7.90
N ASP A 151 -3.02 -21.66 7.68
CA ASP A 151 -3.21 -20.68 6.62
C ASP A 151 -2.40 -19.41 6.88
N ILE A 152 -2.36 -18.93 8.13
CA ILE A 152 -1.51 -17.79 8.54
C ILE A 152 -0.03 -18.10 8.23
N THR A 153 0.47 -19.28 8.61
CA THR A 153 1.87 -19.66 8.38
C THR A 153 2.19 -19.77 6.89
N ARG A 154 1.35 -20.46 6.12
CA ARG A 154 1.52 -20.64 4.68
C ARG A 154 1.53 -19.31 3.93
N ASN A 155 0.57 -18.44 4.21
CA ASN A 155 0.52 -17.12 3.58
C ASN A 155 1.68 -16.22 4.02
N GLY A 156 2.12 -16.30 5.28
CA GLY A 156 3.28 -15.59 5.78
C GLY A 156 4.57 -15.98 5.06
N ASN A 157 4.79 -17.28 4.85
CA ASN A 157 5.93 -17.80 4.09
C ASN A 157 5.89 -17.33 2.64
N TYR A 158 4.72 -17.37 2.00
CA TYR A 158 4.56 -16.87 0.64
C TYR A 158 4.86 -15.36 0.53
N ILE A 159 4.35 -14.55 1.44
CA ILE A 159 4.64 -13.12 1.48
C ILE A 159 6.14 -12.89 1.67
N ASN A 160 6.80 -13.63 2.56
CA ASN A 160 8.24 -13.53 2.79
C ASN A 160 9.04 -13.86 1.52
N LYS A 161 8.67 -14.89 0.74
CA LYS A 161 9.30 -15.20 -0.55
C LYS A 161 9.22 -14.00 -1.50
N LEU A 162 8.05 -13.37 -1.64
CA LEU A 162 7.86 -12.18 -2.50
C LEU A 162 8.72 -11.00 -2.04
N LEU A 163 8.84 -10.79 -0.73
CA LEU A 163 9.68 -9.73 -0.17
C LEU A 163 11.17 -9.99 -0.40
N VAL A 164 11.61 -11.24 -0.31
CA VAL A 164 13.00 -11.63 -0.67
C VAL A 164 13.26 -11.37 -2.14
N THR A 165 12.33 -11.74 -3.03
CA THR A 165 12.45 -11.46 -4.47
C THR A 165 12.51 -9.94 -4.74
N ASN A 166 11.70 -9.13 -4.06
CA ASN A 166 11.77 -7.68 -4.19
C ASN A 166 13.13 -7.13 -3.72
N GLU A 167 13.73 -7.69 -2.66
CA GLU A 167 15.05 -7.29 -2.21
C GLU A 167 16.12 -7.57 -3.28
N GLN A 168 16.02 -8.71 -3.99
CA GLN A 168 16.91 -9.03 -5.09
C GLN A 168 16.77 -8.01 -6.24
N TYR A 169 15.56 -7.63 -6.63
CA TYR A 169 15.33 -6.56 -7.62
C TYR A 169 15.95 -5.24 -7.15
N LEU A 170 15.76 -4.88 -5.90
CA LEU A 170 16.35 -3.68 -5.34
C LEU A 170 17.88 -3.73 -5.32
N ASP A 171 18.50 -4.87 -5.04
CA ASP A 171 19.96 -5.00 -5.05
C ASP A 171 20.53 -4.86 -6.46
N VAL A 172 19.92 -5.53 -7.46
CA VAL A 172 20.30 -5.36 -8.87
C VAL A 172 20.16 -3.92 -9.31
N PHE A 173 19.03 -3.27 -8.95
CA PHE A 173 18.78 -1.87 -9.29
C PHE A 173 19.77 -0.91 -8.64
N ARG A 174 20.17 -1.19 -7.38
CA ARG A 174 21.23 -0.44 -6.69
C ARG A 174 22.57 -0.55 -7.41
N LYS A 175 23.01 -1.78 -7.72
CA LYS A 175 24.28 -2.03 -8.44
C LYS A 175 24.32 -1.27 -9.76
N PHE A 176 23.19 -1.23 -10.47
CA PHE A 176 23.07 -0.46 -11.70
C PHE A 176 23.30 1.04 -11.48
N ILE A 177 22.63 1.62 -10.49
CA ILE A 177 22.81 3.03 -10.17
C ILE A 177 24.26 3.33 -9.82
N ASP A 178 24.91 2.44 -9.05
CA ASP A 178 26.30 2.58 -8.67
C ASP A 178 27.23 2.52 -9.90
N GLU A 179 26.95 1.61 -10.86
CA GLU A 179 27.71 1.52 -12.12
C GLU A 179 27.51 2.78 -13.00
N ILE A 180 26.28 3.26 -13.16
CA ILE A 180 26.01 4.49 -13.93
C ILE A 180 26.70 5.70 -13.29
N ALA A 181 26.69 5.81 -11.97
CA ALA A 181 27.36 6.90 -11.28
C ALA A 181 28.89 6.86 -11.49
N MET A 182 29.48 5.67 -11.64
CA MET A 182 30.92 5.50 -11.95
C MET A 182 31.24 5.81 -13.43
N ILE A 183 30.30 5.55 -14.35
CA ILE A 183 30.49 5.76 -15.79
C ILE A 183 30.38 7.24 -16.16
N GLY A 184 29.67 8.05 -15.39
CA GLY A 184 29.52 9.49 -15.62
C GLY A 184 30.87 10.24 -15.79
N ASP A 185 31.99 9.59 -15.43
CA ASP A 185 33.35 10.04 -15.68
C ASP A 185 34.07 9.38 -16.89
N SER A 186 33.46 8.39 -17.59
CA SER A 186 34.12 7.62 -18.68
C SER A 186 33.16 7.10 -19.74
N SER A 187 33.42 7.46 -20.98
CA SER A 187 32.92 7.07 -22.33
C SER A 187 31.68 6.18 -22.52
N GLU A 188 30.84 6.57 -23.51
CA GLU A 188 29.55 6.01 -23.97
C GLU A 188 29.44 4.50 -24.20
N GLY A 189 30.56 3.77 -24.43
CA GLY A 189 30.53 2.32 -24.73
C GLY A 189 30.19 1.42 -23.51
N SER A 190 30.37 1.92 -22.30
CA SER A 190 30.18 1.15 -21.05
C SER A 190 28.69 1.08 -20.63
N THR A 191 27.88 2.07 -20.94
CA THR A 191 26.46 2.14 -20.52
C THR A 191 25.60 1.05 -21.14
N THR A 192 25.83 0.71 -22.42
CA THR A 192 25.07 -0.33 -23.12
C THR A 192 25.34 -1.71 -22.54
N LEU A 193 26.59 -2.00 -22.13
CA LEU A 193 26.97 -3.27 -21.53
C LEU A 193 26.32 -3.44 -20.15
N SER A 194 26.27 -2.37 -19.36
CA SER A 194 25.63 -2.38 -18.03
C SER A 194 24.11 -2.57 -18.12
N LEU A 195 23.44 -1.96 -19.09
CA LEU A 195 22.00 -2.18 -19.35
C LEU A 195 21.72 -3.65 -19.73
N GLN A 196 22.54 -4.25 -20.56
CA GLN A 196 22.38 -5.65 -20.96
C GLN A 196 22.55 -6.60 -19.79
N THR A 197 23.60 -6.40 -18.98
CA THR A 197 23.85 -7.19 -17.75
C THR A 197 22.69 -7.13 -16.78
N ILE A 198 22.07 -5.96 -16.63
CA ILE A 198 20.90 -5.79 -15.75
C ILE A 198 19.69 -6.50 -16.30
N THR A 199 19.38 -6.33 -17.56
CA THR A 199 18.25 -7.02 -18.18
C THR A 199 18.38 -8.53 -18.01
N GLU A 200 19.58 -9.09 -18.16
CA GLU A 200 19.85 -10.50 -17.90
C GLU A 200 19.65 -10.87 -16.43
N SER A 201 20.16 -10.09 -15.48
CA SER A 201 19.99 -10.33 -14.05
C SER A 201 18.54 -10.26 -13.62
N LEU A 202 17.78 -9.29 -14.12
CA LEU A 202 16.34 -9.16 -13.84
C LEU A 202 15.56 -10.33 -14.42
N ARG A 203 15.93 -10.81 -15.61
CA ARG A 203 15.33 -11.99 -16.24
C ARG A 203 15.61 -13.26 -15.44
N GLU A 204 16.82 -13.42 -14.93
CA GLU A 204 17.19 -14.57 -14.09
C GLU A 204 16.37 -14.60 -12.77
N ILE A 205 16.25 -13.46 -12.08
CA ILE A 205 15.41 -13.36 -10.86
C ILE A 205 13.96 -13.74 -11.17
N ARG A 206 13.42 -13.28 -12.30
CA ARG A 206 12.05 -13.61 -12.71
C ARG A 206 11.90 -15.10 -12.98
N THR A 207 12.82 -15.71 -13.70
CA THR A 207 12.78 -17.15 -14.07
C THR A 207 12.89 -18.02 -12.82
N ASN A 208 13.78 -17.69 -11.89
CA ASN A 208 13.94 -18.42 -10.64
C ASN A 208 12.70 -18.27 -9.73
N GLY A 209 12.08 -17.09 -9.71
CA GLY A 209 10.81 -16.86 -8.98
C GLY A 209 9.59 -17.53 -9.63
N GLU A 210 9.66 -17.91 -10.90
CA GLU A 210 8.59 -18.64 -11.60
C GLU A 210 8.70 -20.16 -11.46
N THR A 211 9.90 -20.70 -11.38
CA THR A 211 10.15 -22.14 -11.14
C THR A 211 9.62 -22.56 -9.77
N ASP A 212 9.77 -21.73 -8.75
CA ASP A 212 9.22 -21.97 -7.41
C ASP A 212 7.66 -22.00 -7.35
N LYS A 213 6.98 -21.49 -8.39
CA LYS A 213 5.51 -21.54 -8.45
C LYS A 213 4.93 -22.94 -8.66
N PHE A 214 5.67 -23.83 -9.35
CA PHE A 214 5.20 -25.17 -9.67
C PHE A 214 5.33 -26.15 -8.50
N ASP A 215 6.28 -25.91 -7.58
CA ASP A 215 6.50 -26.79 -6.43
C ASP A 215 5.48 -26.54 -5.30
N ASP A 216 4.95 -25.31 -5.16
CA ASP A 216 3.95 -24.98 -4.13
C ASP A 216 2.51 -25.45 -4.47
N ILE A 217 2.24 -25.91 -5.70
CA ILE A 217 0.90 -26.40 -6.13
C ILE A 217 0.75 -27.90 -5.94
N ASN A 218 1.85 -28.64 -5.82
CA ASN A 218 1.89 -30.12 -5.78
C ASN A 218 2.31 -30.71 -4.42
N GLY A 219 2.36 -29.90 -3.34
CA GLY A 219 2.74 -30.33 -2.00
C GLY A 219 1.58 -30.35 -1.02
#